data_8de14b218e7abf00f24369a84734f5bb
#
_entry.id   8de14b218e7abf00f24369a84734f5bb
#
_cell.length_a   1.000
_cell.length_b   1.000
_cell.length_c   1.000
_cell.angle_alpha   90.00
_cell.angle_beta   90.00
_cell.angle_gamma   90.00
#
_symmetry.space_group_name_H-M   'P 1'
#
loop_
_entity.id
_entity.type
_entity.pdbx_description
1 polymer ?
#
loop_
_entity_poly.entity_id
_entity_poly.type
_entity_poly.pdbx_seq_one_letter_code
_entity_poly.pdbx_strand_id
1 'polypeptide(L)'
;MPPWKRVLRPLTALLLTAAVVAVPAATAQASTASSAGWNDYSCEPSAAHPDPVVLVHGTFANGTDNWLALAPYLEARGYCVFSLDYGQLPGVPLVYGLGPIDESAAQLQIYVDKVLAATGAAKVDLVGHSQGGMMPRYYLKFLGGAAKVDTFVGIAPDNHGTTLDGLTKLLPYFPGAEDVIASAAPGLADQVAGSAFLTKLNAGGDTVPGVHYTVIATRYDEVVTPYTSQFLSGSDVHNVLIQNLCSVDLSEHALLGLTDRIAFHEVANALDPAHATTTNCLSALS
;
A
#
# COMPACT_ATOMS: atom_id res chain seq x y z
N MET A 1 37.10 73.19 73.44
CA MET A 1 37.18 72.46 72.16
C MET A 1 36.07 71.41 72.22
N PRO A 2 34.96 71.50 71.46
CA PRO A 2 33.85 70.59 71.57
C PRO A 2 34.04 69.35 70.66
N PRO A 3 33.43 68.21 71.01
CA PRO A 3 33.51 66.96 70.24
C PRO A 3 32.49 66.85 69.12
N TRP A 4 32.87 66.26 68.05
CA TRP A 4 32.03 66.04 66.86
C TRP A 4 31.03 64.92 67.08
N LYS A 5 29.74 65.20 66.87
CA LYS A 5 28.69 64.19 66.84
C LYS A 5 28.65 63.56 65.48
N ARG A 6 28.88 62.23 65.42
CA ARG A 6 28.65 61.42 64.23
C ARG A 6 27.14 61.13 64.08
N VAL A 7 26.60 61.56 62.98
CA VAL A 7 25.24 61.22 62.60
C VAL A 7 25.26 59.94 61.78
N LEU A 8 24.72 58.87 62.34
CA LEU A 8 24.47 57.62 61.64
C LEU A 8 23.21 57.74 60.81
N ARG A 9 23.31 57.60 59.48
CA ARG A 9 22.15 57.48 58.58
C ARG A 9 21.79 55.96 58.45
N PRO A 10 20.50 55.60 58.56
CA PRO A 10 20.08 54.22 58.32
C PRO A 10 20.08 53.92 56.81
N LEU A 11 20.77 52.84 56.40
CA LEU A 11 20.67 52.22 55.08
C LEU A 11 19.36 51.42 55.04
N THR A 12 18.40 51.90 54.28
CA THR A 12 17.22 51.13 53.92
C THR A 12 17.60 50.13 52.83
N ALA A 13 17.66 48.84 53.18
CA ALA A 13 17.86 47.75 52.23
C ALA A 13 16.54 47.52 51.48
N LEU A 14 16.56 47.74 50.17
CA LEU A 14 15.46 47.42 49.24
C LEU A 14 15.56 45.95 48.87
N LEU A 15 14.68 45.11 49.42
CA LEU A 15 14.56 43.70 49.04
C LEU A 15 13.77 43.62 47.71
N LEU A 16 14.49 43.37 46.61
CA LEU A 16 13.88 42.95 45.35
C LEU A 16 13.47 41.47 45.44
N THR A 17 12.20 41.20 45.57
CA THR A 17 11.63 39.85 45.40
C THR A 17 11.49 39.56 43.90
N ALA A 18 12.37 38.73 43.36
CA ALA A 18 12.23 38.17 42.02
C ALA A 18 11.15 37.08 42.04
N ALA A 19 9.99 37.38 41.43
CA ALA A 19 8.98 36.37 41.17
C ALA A 19 9.44 35.45 40.03
N VAL A 20 9.80 34.21 40.35
CA VAL A 20 10.07 33.16 39.37
C VAL A 20 8.73 32.66 38.84
N VAL A 21 8.36 33.10 37.64
CA VAL A 21 7.22 32.53 36.90
C VAL A 21 7.65 31.15 36.38
N ALA A 22 7.17 30.10 37.04
CA ALA A 22 7.32 28.72 36.55
C ALA A 22 6.40 28.53 35.34
N VAL A 23 6.96 28.49 34.13
CA VAL A 23 6.27 28.04 32.92
C VAL A 23 6.16 26.50 33.00
N PRO A 24 4.95 25.92 33.01
CA PRO A 24 4.83 24.47 32.93
C PRO A 24 5.39 24.01 31.60
N ALA A 25 6.47 23.20 31.63
CA ALA A 25 6.93 22.48 30.46
C ALA A 25 5.82 21.49 30.07
N ALA A 26 5.12 21.76 28.97
CA ALA A 26 4.29 20.78 28.34
C ALA A 26 5.20 19.63 27.88
N THR A 27 5.16 18.52 28.60
CA THR A 27 5.75 17.28 28.14
C THR A 27 4.93 16.85 26.92
N ALA A 28 5.48 17.05 25.73
CA ALA A 28 5.00 16.35 24.54
C ALA A 28 5.16 14.85 24.84
N GLN A 29 4.06 14.19 25.19
CA GLN A 29 3.99 12.74 25.14
C GLN A 29 4.15 12.38 23.67
N ALA A 30 5.33 11.86 23.31
CA ALA A 30 5.44 11.08 22.09
C ALA A 30 4.45 9.93 22.25
N SER A 31 3.36 9.96 21.48
CA SER A 31 2.51 8.80 21.32
C SER A 31 3.44 7.71 20.80
N THR A 32 3.73 6.72 21.62
CA THR A 32 4.26 5.45 21.16
C THR A 32 3.17 4.92 20.25
N ALA A 33 3.37 5.04 18.93
CA ALA A 33 2.54 4.32 17.98
C ALA A 33 2.56 2.86 18.43
N SER A 34 1.40 2.37 18.85
CA SER A 34 1.22 0.96 19.08
C SER A 34 1.56 0.31 17.74
N SER A 35 2.54 -0.57 17.70
CA SER A 35 2.76 -1.44 16.55
C SER A 35 1.59 -2.41 16.54
N ALA A 36 0.45 -1.92 16.03
CA ALA A 36 -0.69 -2.75 15.76
C ALA A 36 -0.26 -3.74 14.69
N GLY A 37 -0.55 -5.01 14.90
CA GLY A 37 -0.19 -6.05 13.96
C GLY A 37 -1.02 -5.96 12.68
N TRP A 38 -0.54 -6.61 11.64
CA TRP A 38 -1.26 -6.80 10.40
C TRP A 38 -2.67 -7.36 10.63
N ASN A 39 -3.69 -6.74 9.98
CA ASN A 39 -5.11 -6.98 10.21
C ASN A 39 -5.62 -6.66 11.64
N ASP A 40 -4.92 -5.79 12.35
CA ASP A 40 -5.40 -5.29 13.64
C ASP A 40 -6.36 -4.11 13.43
N TYR A 41 -7.65 -4.36 13.58
CA TYR A 41 -8.70 -3.36 13.44
C TYR A 41 -8.75 -2.33 14.60
N SER A 42 -7.88 -2.45 15.60
CA SER A 42 -7.65 -1.43 16.61
C SER A 42 -6.52 -0.45 16.25
N CYS A 43 -5.87 -0.63 15.10
CA CYS A 43 -4.83 0.26 14.62
C CYS A 43 -5.39 1.66 14.36
N GLU A 44 -4.77 2.66 14.96
CA GLU A 44 -5.07 4.07 14.75
C GLU A 44 -4.03 4.66 13.78
N PRO A 45 -4.42 5.06 12.55
CA PRO A 45 -3.52 5.71 11.60
C PRO A 45 -2.86 6.94 12.21
N SER A 46 -1.57 7.10 12.00
CA SER A 46 -0.81 8.23 12.52
C SER A 46 -0.99 9.49 11.64
N ALA A 47 -0.64 10.65 12.17
CA ALA A 47 -0.65 11.88 11.36
C ALA A 47 0.37 11.85 10.21
N ALA A 48 1.43 11.03 10.31
CA ALA A 48 2.40 10.83 9.25
C ALA A 48 1.87 9.89 8.15
N HIS A 49 1.04 8.90 8.52
CA HIS A 49 0.43 7.93 7.62
C HIS A 49 -1.07 7.87 7.93
N PRO A 50 -1.86 8.86 7.44
CA PRO A 50 -3.28 8.98 7.79
C PRO A 50 -4.16 7.94 7.12
N ASP A 51 -3.70 7.38 6.01
CA ASP A 51 -4.43 6.42 5.19
C ASP A 51 -3.91 5.00 5.47
N PRO A 52 -4.76 4.08 5.98
CA PRO A 52 -4.38 2.69 6.17
C PRO A 52 -4.16 1.99 4.82
N VAL A 53 -3.20 1.09 4.76
CA VAL A 53 -2.85 0.34 3.54
C VAL A 53 -3.67 -0.94 3.48
N VAL A 54 -4.40 -1.14 2.37
CA VAL A 54 -5.10 -2.39 2.05
C VAL A 54 -4.36 -3.14 0.96
N LEU A 55 -3.88 -4.33 1.29
CA LEU A 55 -3.12 -5.22 0.40
C LEU A 55 -4.07 -6.18 -0.32
N VAL A 56 -3.97 -6.25 -1.66
CA VAL A 56 -4.85 -7.00 -2.56
C VAL A 56 -4.04 -8.05 -3.31
N HIS A 57 -4.21 -9.33 -2.94
CA HIS A 57 -3.39 -10.43 -3.45
C HIS A 57 -3.62 -10.74 -4.94
N GLY A 58 -2.72 -11.53 -5.54
CA GLY A 58 -2.83 -12.01 -6.91
C GLY A 58 -3.67 -13.28 -7.05
N THR A 59 -3.81 -13.74 -8.29
CA THR A 59 -4.46 -15.00 -8.66
C THR A 59 -3.79 -16.18 -7.97
N PHE A 60 -4.56 -17.13 -7.45
CA PHE A 60 -4.19 -18.31 -6.67
C PHE A 60 -3.64 -18.02 -5.27
N ALA A 61 -3.23 -16.81 -4.95
CA ALA A 61 -2.75 -16.41 -3.64
C ALA A 61 -3.91 -16.15 -2.66
N ASN A 62 -3.58 -15.74 -1.45
CA ASN A 62 -4.52 -15.27 -0.42
C ASN A 62 -3.95 -14.05 0.31
N GLY A 63 -4.76 -13.45 1.15
CA GLY A 63 -4.41 -12.25 1.91
C GLY A 63 -3.29 -12.43 2.94
N THR A 64 -2.80 -13.65 3.13
CA THR A 64 -1.65 -13.93 4.00
C THR A 64 -0.41 -14.23 3.17
N ASP A 65 -0.47 -15.23 2.31
CA ASP A 65 0.71 -15.78 1.63
C ASP A 65 1.39 -14.77 0.70
N ASN A 66 0.60 -13.91 0.04
CA ASN A 66 1.13 -12.88 -0.85
C ASN A 66 1.93 -11.80 -0.10
N TRP A 67 1.69 -11.61 1.20
CA TRP A 67 2.11 -10.42 1.91
C TRP A 67 3.05 -10.65 3.09
N LEU A 68 3.56 -11.88 3.24
CA LEU A 68 4.46 -12.27 4.35
C LEU A 68 5.71 -11.39 4.49
N ALA A 69 6.16 -10.75 3.41
CA ALA A 69 7.31 -9.85 3.44
C ALA A 69 6.93 -8.37 3.39
N LEU A 70 5.95 -7.97 2.55
CA LEU A 70 5.57 -6.57 2.40
C LEU A 70 4.77 -6.05 3.59
N ALA A 71 3.84 -6.83 4.16
CA ALA A 71 3.04 -6.35 5.29
C ALA A 71 3.92 -5.95 6.48
N PRO A 72 4.83 -6.80 7.01
CA PRO A 72 5.71 -6.39 8.09
C PRO A 72 6.71 -5.27 7.69
N TYR A 73 7.05 -5.16 6.40
CA TYR A 73 7.89 -4.06 5.91
C TYR A 73 7.18 -2.70 6.05
N LEU A 74 5.88 -2.64 5.76
CA LEU A 74 5.06 -1.43 5.90
C LEU A 74 4.72 -1.16 7.38
N GLU A 75 4.39 -2.19 8.16
CA GLU A 75 4.16 -2.05 9.61
C GLU A 75 5.38 -1.46 10.33
N ALA A 76 6.59 -1.91 9.99
CA ALA A 76 7.83 -1.39 10.55
C ALA A 76 8.05 0.11 10.22
N ARG A 77 7.34 0.64 9.22
CA ARG A 77 7.31 2.05 8.82
C ARG A 77 6.15 2.83 9.43
N GLY A 78 5.33 2.19 10.26
CA GLY A 78 4.25 2.82 11.01
C GLY A 78 2.91 2.91 10.28
N TYR A 79 2.73 2.14 9.20
CA TYR A 79 1.42 2.02 8.55
C TYR A 79 0.49 1.06 9.29
N CYS A 80 -0.79 1.37 9.31
CA CYS A 80 -1.84 0.40 9.59
C CYS A 80 -2.05 -0.46 8.34
N VAL A 81 -1.79 -1.77 8.43
CA VAL A 81 -1.79 -2.67 7.26
C VAL A 81 -2.91 -3.69 7.38
N PHE A 82 -3.67 -3.83 6.31
CA PHE A 82 -4.79 -4.76 6.19
C PHE A 82 -4.68 -5.56 4.90
N SER A 83 -5.22 -6.77 4.88
CA SER A 83 -5.32 -7.58 3.67
C SER A 83 -6.59 -8.42 3.68
N LEU A 84 -7.13 -8.69 2.51
CA LEU A 84 -8.36 -9.46 2.35
C LEU A 84 -8.11 -10.74 1.54
N ASP A 85 -8.99 -11.70 1.71
CA ASP A 85 -9.23 -12.79 0.78
C ASP A 85 -10.42 -12.44 -0.10
N TYR A 86 -10.34 -12.69 -1.41
CA TYR A 86 -11.40 -12.41 -2.35
C TYR A 86 -11.46 -13.44 -3.48
N GLY A 87 -12.60 -13.58 -4.13
CA GLY A 87 -12.74 -14.41 -5.32
C GLY A 87 -12.55 -15.91 -5.05
N GLN A 88 -12.95 -16.42 -3.88
CA GLN A 88 -12.92 -17.84 -3.58
C GLN A 88 -14.02 -18.59 -4.35
N LEU A 89 -13.69 -19.73 -4.93
CA LEU A 89 -14.66 -20.64 -5.51
C LEU A 89 -15.16 -21.66 -4.49
N PRO A 90 -16.45 -22.07 -4.54
CA PRO A 90 -16.98 -23.12 -3.69
C PRO A 90 -16.18 -24.42 -3.85
N GLY A 91 -15.78 -25.02 -2.72
CA GLY A 91 -15.04 -26.28 -2.70
C GLY A 91 -13.53 -26.15 -2.99
N VAL A 92 -13.00 -24.94 -3.22
CA VAL A 92 -11.57 -24.68 -3.41
C VAL A 92 -11.03 -23.98 -2.18
N PRO A 93 -10.48 -24.69 -1.20
CA PRO A 93 -9.89 -24.08 -0.01
C PRO A 93 -8.50 -23.49 -0.31
N LEU A 94 -8.11 -22.45 0.43
CA LEU A 94 -6.75 -21.85 0.46
C LEU A 94 -6.29 -21.15 -0.82
N VAL A 95 -7.04 -21.23 -1.91
CA VAL A 95 -6.73 -20.61 -3.20
C VAL A 95 -7.83 -19.62 -3.57
N TYR A 96 -7.45 -18.39 -3.88
CA TYR A 96 -8.36 -17.28 -4.07
C TYR A 96 -8.06 -16.53 -5.39
N GLY A 97 -8.78 -15.45 -5.67
CA GLY A 97 -8.64 -14.71 -6.92
C GLY A 97 -9.16 -15.46 -8.15
N LEU A 98 -10.15 -16.34 -7.98
CA LEU A 98 -10.66 -17.27 -8.99
C LEU A 98 -12.08 -16.93 -9.47
N GLY A 99 -12.86 -16.26 -8.61
CA GLY A 99 -14.21 -15.81 -8.92
C GLY A 99 -14.24 -14.67 -9.95
N PRO A 100 -15.43 -14.28 -10.46
CA PRO A 100 -15.58 -13.14 -11.35
C PRO A 100 -14.92 -11.89 -10.75
N ILE A 101 -14.16 -11.14 -11.56
CA ILE A 101 -13.36 -10.03 -11.03
C ILE A 101 -14.22 -8.84 -10.61
N ASP A 102 -15.36 -8.61 -11.23
CA ASP A 102 -16.31 -7.59 -10.82
C ASP A 102 -16.97 -7.89 -9.46
N GLU A 103 -17.24 -9.16 -9.16
CA GLU A 103 -17.70 -9.60 -7.85
C GLU A 103 -16.57 -9.48 -6.80
N SER A 104 -15.34 -9.80 -7.19
CA SER A 104 -14.15 -9.61 -6.36
C SER A 104 -13.92 -8.13 -6.02
N ALA A 105 -14.15 -7.23 -6.97
CA ALA A 105 -14.10 -5.78 -6.74
C ALA A 105 -15.19 -5.30 -5.76
N ALA A 106 -16.37 -5.92 -5.77
CA ALA A 106 -17.43 -5.64 -4.79
C ALA A 106 -17.05 -6.15 -3.39
N GLN A 107 -16.33 -7.27 -3.28
CA GLN A 107 -15.76 -7.73 -2.01
C GLN A 107 -14.70 -6.76 -1.47
N LEU A 108 -13.84 -6.21 -2.34
CA LEU A 108 -12.89 -5.16 -1.98
C LEU A 108 -13.61 -3.90 -1.47
N GLN A 109 -14.69 -3.46 -2.13
CA GLN A 109 -15.50 -2.33 -1.67
C GLN A 109 -15.97 -2.52 -0.22
N ILE A 110 -16.57 -3.68 0.09
CA ILE A 110 -17.05 -4.00 1.43
C ILE A 110 -15.89 -4.01 2.44
N TYR A 111 -14.74 -4.54 2.03
CA TYR A 111 -13.56 -4.62 2.89
C TYR A 111 -12.98 -3.23 3.20
N VAL A 112 -12.85 -2.37 2.19
CA VAL A 112 -12.41 -0.97 2.37
C VAL A 112 -13.35 -0.23 3.32
N ASP A 113 -14.68 -0.40 3.17
CA ASP A 113 -15.65 0.22 4.06
C ASP A 113 -15.49 -0.25 5.52
N LYS A 114 -15.18 -1.52 5.71
CA LYS A 114 -14.88 -2.08 7.05
C LYS A 114 -13.60 -1.48 7.64
N VAL A 115 -12.53 -1.33 6.85
CA VAL A 115 -11.26 -0.74 7.30
C VAL A 115 -11.47 0.72 7.69
N LEU A 116 -12.14 1.52 6.84
CA LEU A 116 -12.44 2.92 7.12
C LEU A 116 -13.29 3.10 8.39
N ALA A 117 -14.31 2.25 8.57
CA ALA A 117 -15.16 2.28 9.77
C ALA A 117 -14.39 1.91 11.05
N ALA A 118 -13.41 1.03 10.98
CA ALA A 118 -12.62 0.60 12.12
C ALA A 118 -11.54 1.61 12.50
N THR A 119 -10.87 2.20 11.51
CA THR A 119 -9.72 3.10 11.71
C THR A 119 -10.13 4.56 11.85
N GLY A 120 -11.32 4.94 11.42
CA GLY A 120 -11.78 6.33 11.35
C GLY A 120 -11.08 7.16 10.26
N ALA A 121 -10.27 6.54 9.41
CA ALA A 121 -9.60 7.20 8.29
C ALA A 121 -10.61 7.69 7.24
N ALA A 122 -10.26 8.77 6.52
CA ALA A 122 -11.09 9.29 5.44
C ALA A 122 -10.91 8.51 4.13
N LYS A 123 -9.69 8.03 3.89
CA LYS A 123 -9.30 7.25 2.71
C LYS A 123 -8.43 6.06 3.12
N VAL A 124 -8.16 5.18 2.17
CA VAL A 124 -7.16 4.11 2.24
C VAL A 124 -6.18 4.26 1.09
N ASP A 125 -5.01 3.66 1.24
CA ASP A 125 -4.13 3.33 0.13
C ASP A 125 -4.30 1.87 -0.27
N LEU A 126 -4.24 1.58 -1.57
CA LEU A 126 -4.31 0.23 -2.10
C LEU A 126 -2.95 -0.19 -2.65
N VAL A 127 -2.49 -1.37 -2.27
CA VAL A 127 -1.31 -2.01 -2.89
C VAL A 127 -1.71 -3.39 -3.35
N GLY A 128 -1.60 -3.65 -4.65
CA GLY A 128 -2.04 -4.91 -5.23
C GLY A 128 -0.94 -5.58 -6.06
N HIS A 129 -0.95 -6.91 -6.09
CA HIS A 129 -0.06 -7.73 -6.89
C HIS A 129 -0.83 -8.48 -7.97
N SER A 130 -0.32 -8.50 -9.21
CA SER A 130 -0.92 -9.26 -10.31
C SER A 130 -2.40 -8.86 -10.53
N GLN A 131 -3.35 -9.79 -10.49
CA GLN A 131 -4.80 -9.51 -10.52
C GLN A 131 -5.20 -8.45 -9.48
N GLY A 132 -4.63 -8.51 -8.27
CA GLY A 132 -4.86 -7.50 -7.22
C GLY A 132 -4.30 -6.12 -7.56
N GLY A 133 -3.37 -6.03 -8.51
CA GLY A 133 -2.88 -4.77 -9.09
C GLY A 133 -3.76 -4.23 -10.24
N MET A 134 -4.73 -5.00 -10.71
CA MET A 134 -5.65 -4.60 -11.79
C MET A 134 -7.10 -4.47 -11.29
N MET A 135 -7.61 -5.43 -10.53
CA MET A 135 -9.01 -5.49 -10.07
C MET A 135 -9.46 -4.23 -9.32
N PRO A 136 -8.63 -3.58 -8.46
CA PRO A 136 -9.03 -2.34 -7.80
C PRO A 136 -9.42 -1.21 -8.74
N ARG A 137 -8.93 -1.18 -9.98
CA ARG A 137 -9.37 -0.20 -10.98
C ARG A 137 -10.87 -0.32 -11.29
N TYR A 138 -11.44 -1.54 -11.23
CA TYR A 138 -12.89 -1.73 -11.36
C TYR A 138 -13.64 -1.09 -10.18
N TYR A 139 -13.16 -1.29 -8.96
CA TYR A 139 -13.71 -0.65 -7.77
C TYR A 139 -13.62 0.88 -7.87
N LEU A 140 -12.48 1.43 -8.28
CA LEU A 140 -12.29 2.87 -8.46
C LEU A 140 -13.24 3.47 -9.49
N LYS A 141 -13.43 2.80 -10.65
CA LYS A 141 -14.19 3.33 -11.77
C LYS A 141 -15.70 3.14 -11.65
N PHE A 142 -16.15 2.02 -11.07
CA PHE A 142 -17.56 1.61 -11.17
C PHE A 142 -18.27 1.46 -9.83
N LEU A 143 -17.53 1.36 -8.71
CA LEU A 143 -18.10 1.10 -7.40
C LEU A 143 -17.84 2.24 -6.38
N GLY A 144 -17.46 3.42 -6.86
CA GLY A 144 -17.30 4.61 -6.03
C GLY A 144 -15.99 4.68 -5.24
N GLY A 145 -15.02 3.81 -5.55
CA GLY A 145 -13.73 3.74 -4.85
C GLY A 145 -12.90 5.00 -4.93
N ALA A 146 -13.02 5.79 -6.01
CA ALA A 146 -12.25 7.03 -6.19
C ALA A 146 -12.43 8.05 -5.05
N ALA A 147 -13.56 8.03 -4.35
CA ALA A 147 -13.79 8.91 -3.20
C ALA A 147 -13.13 8.42 -1.91
N LYS A 148 -12.69 7.15 -1.86
CA LYS A 148 -12.22 6.45 -0.66
C LYS A 148 -10.75 6.01 -0.75
N VAL A 149 -10.11 6.20 -1.89
CA VAL A 149 -8.72 5.80 -2.13
C VAL A 149 -7.90 7.04 -2.45
N ASP A 150 -6.71 7.14 -1.86
CA ASP A 150 -5.74 8.19 -2.16
C ASP A 150 -4.71 7.71 -3.18
N THR A 151 -3.99 6.67 -2.84
CA THR A 151 -2.95 6.08 -3.68
C THR A 151 -3.28 4.64 -4.05
N PHE A 152 -3.00 4.27 -5.30
CA PHE A 152 -3.09 2.90 -5.79
C PHE A 152 -1.76 2.47 -6.42
N VAL A 153 -1.14 1.44 -5.85
CA VAL A 153 0.11 0.84 -6.34
C VAL A 153 -0.18 -0.56 -6.88
N GLY A 154 0.10 -0.79 -8.16
CA GLY A 154 0.04 -2.10 -8.80
C GLY A 154 1.45 -2.67 -8.99
N ILE A 155 1.73 -3.83 -8.39
CA ILE A 155 2.97 -4.60 -8.59
C ILE A 155 2.70 -5.69 -9.60
N ALA A 156 3.39 -5.70 -10.72
CA ALA A 156 3.20 -6.63 -11.84
C ALA A 156 1.72 -6.80 -12.27
N PRO A 157 0.92 -5.71 -12.41
CA PRO A 157 -0.52 -5.82 -12.66
C PRO A 157 -0.83 -6.27 -14.08
N ASP A 158 -1.86 -7.05 -14.27
CA ASP A 158 -2.38 -7.44 -15.59
C ASP A 158 -3.38 -6.42 -16.18
N ASN A 159 -3.06 -5.14 -16.13
CA ASN A 159 -3.94 -4.01 -16.46
C ASN A 159 -4.59 -4.09 -17.85
N HIS A 160 -3.87 -4.60 -18.85
CA HIS A 160 -4.38 -4.80 -20.21
C HIS A 160 -4.43 -6.30 -20.58
N GLY A 161 -4.33 -7.16 -19.55
CA GLY A 161 -4.47 -8.59 -19.66
C GLY A 161 -3.18 -9.34 -19.99
N THR A 162 -3.33 -10.64 -19.97
CA THR A 162 -2.29 -11.62 -20.28
C THR A 162 -2.88 -12.74 -21.12
N THR A 163 -2.15 -13.85 -21.29
CA THR A 163 -2.60 -15.07 -21.94
C THR A 163 -2.92 -16.16 -20.91
N LEU A 164 -3.73 -17.14 -21.25
CA LEU A 164 -3.91 -18.33 -20.41
C LEU A 164 -2.60 -19.06 -20.16
N ASP A 165 -1.71 -19.14 -21.16
CA ASP A 165 -0.38 -19.70 -21.00
C ASP A 165 0.45 -18.91 -19.96
N GLY A 166 0.37 -17.58 -19.98
CA GLY A 166 0.97 -16.73 -18.95
C GLY A 166 0.46 -17.07 -17.56
N LEU A 167 -0.85 -17.19 -17.37
CA LEU A 167 -1.42 -17.55 -16.06
C LEU A 167 -0.97 -18.91 -15.55
N THR A 168 -0.71 -19.89 -16.47
CA THR A 168 -0.21 -21.21 -16.04
C THR A 168 1.21 -21.18 -15.47
N LYS A 169 1.99 -20.12 -15.75
CA LYS A 169 3.32 -19.94 -15.16
C LYS A 169 3.27 -19.70 -13.64
N LEU A 170 2.10 -19.35 -13.11
CA LEU A 170 1.89 -19.22 -11.65
C LEU A 170 1.80 -20.56 -10.93
N LEU A 171 1.46 -21.66 -11.62
CA LEU A 171 1.19 -22.97 -11.02
C LEU A 171 2.31 -23.50 -10.11
N PRO A 172 3.60 -23.38 -10.46
CA PRO A 172 4.69 -23.87 -9.60
C PRO A 172 4.74 -23.20 -8.22
N TYR A 173 4.20 -21.98 -8.09
CA TYR A 173 4.20 -21.24 -6.84
C TYR A 173 3.00 -21.58 -5.94
N PHE A 174 1.94 -22.19 -6.50
CA PHE A 174 0.68 -22.45 -5.80
C PHE A 174 0.27 -23.93 -5.98
N PRO A 175 0.81 -24.87 -5.17
CA PRO A 175 0.47 -26.28 -5.24
C PRO A 175 -1.04 -26.51 -5.09
N GLY A 176 -1.62 -27.31 -6.01
CA GLY A 176 -3.06 -27.57 -6.07
C GLY A 176 -3.84 -26.63 -7.00
N ALA A 177 -3.23 -25.59 -7.54
CA ALA A 177 -3.88 -24.70 -8.51
C ALA A 177 -4.18 -25.41 -9.85
N GLU A 178 -3.53 -26.52 -10.18
CA GLU A 178 -3.76 -27.31 -11.40
C GLU A 178 -5.21 -27.82 -11.48
N ASP A 179 -5.78 -28.29 -10.36
CA ASP A 179 -7.16 -28.76 -10.29
C ASP A 179 -8.18 -27.64 -10.52
N VAL A 180 -7.78 -26.40 -10.21
CA VAL A 180 -8.59 -25.20 -10.33
C VAL A 180 -8.69 -24.73 -11.78
N ILE A 181 -7.60 -24.77 -12.54
CA ILE A 181 -7.63 -24.43 -13.98
C ILE A 181 -8.58 -25.37 -14.72
N ALA A 182 -8.61 -26.64 -14.34
CA ALA A 182 -9.56 -27.61 -14.90
C ALA A 182 -11.04 -27.25 -14.63
N SER A 183 -11.33 -26.45 -13.62
CA SER A 183 -12.67 -26.02 -13.22
C SER A 183 -13.20 -24.77 -13.97
N ALA A 184 -12.44 -24.23 -14.95
CA ALA A 184 -12.78 -23.02 -15.71
C ALA A 184 -13.11 -21.81 -14.79
N ALA A 185 -12.17 -21.47 -13.89
CA ALA A 185 -12.31 -20.34 -12.97
C ALA A 185 -12.57 -19.01 -13.71
N PRO A 186 -13.69 -18.33 -13.47
CA PRO A 186 -14.08 -17.12 -14.20
C PRO A 186 -13.01 -16.02 -14.16
N GLY A 187 -12.36 -15.83 -13.00
CA GLY A 187 -11.31 -14.84 -12.83
C GLY A 187 -10.10 -15.04 -13.74
N LEU A 188 -9.83 -16.28 -14.20
CA LEU A 188 -8.79 -16.52 -15.20
C LEU A 188 -9.22 -16.04 -16.60
N ALA A 189 -10.48 -16.28 -16.98
CA ALA A 189 -11.02 -15.83 -18.25
C ALA A 189 -11.07 -14.29 -18.32
N ASP A 190 -11.41 -13.63 -17.22
CA ASP A 190 -11.47 -12.18 -17.11
C ASP A 190 -10.10 -11.51 -17.33
N GLN A 191 -9.00 -12.16 -16.94
CA GLN A 191 -7.63 -11.67 -17.11
C GLN A 191 -7.07 -11.82 -18.52
N VAL A 192 -7.73 -12.58 -19.38
CA VAL A 192 -7.26 -12.76 -20.76
C VAL A 192 -7.40 -11.47 -21.55
N ALA A 193 -6.34 -11.07 -22.25
CA ALA A 193 -6.33 -9.88 -23.09
C ALA A 193 -7.49 -9.90 -24.10
N GLY A 194 -8.25 -8.81 -24.15
CA GLY A 194 -9.44 -8.69 -24.99
C GLY A 194 -10.71 -9.32 -24.40
N SER A 195 -10.68 -9.83 -23.17
CA SER A 195 -11.89 -10.27 -22.46
C SER A 195 -12.94 -9.15 -22.37
N ALA A 196 -14.20 -9.53 -22.19
CA ALA A 196 -15.28 -8.56 -22.00
C ALA A 196 -15.05 -7.70 -20.74
N PHE A 197 -14.49 -8.29 -19.68
CA PHE A 197 -14.14 -7.60 -18.46
C PHE A 197 -13.08 -6.52 -18.72
N LEU A 198 -11.94 -6.85 -19.31
CA LEU A 198 -10.85 -5.89 -19.57
C LEU A 198 -11.25 -4.83 -20.61
N THR A 199 -12.05 -5.21 -21.60
CA THR A 199 -12.61 -4.25 -22.57
C THR A 199 -13.46 -3.20 -21.86
N LYS A 200 -14.33 -3.62 -20.92
CA LYS A 200 -15.13 -2.71 -20.08
C LYS A 200 -14.24 -1.89 -19.14
N LEU A 201 -13.28 -2.53 -18.48
CA LEU A 201 -12.39 -1.87 -17.50
C LEU A 201 -11.59 -0.74 -18.15
N ASN A 202 -11.04 -0.98 -19.35
CA ASN A 202 -10.14 -0.03 -20.03
C ASN A 202 -10.91 0.98 -20.90
N ALA A 203 -12.23 0.81 -21.09
CA ALA A 203 -13.04 1.78 -21.80
C ALA A 203 -13.04 3.15 -21.11
N GLY A 204 -12.78 4.21 -21.87
CA GLY A 204 -12.76 5.58 -21.37
C GLY A 204 -11.47 5.99 -20.63
N GLY A 205 -10.41 5.17 -20.70
CA GLY A 205 -9.10 5.44 -20.10
C GLY A 205 -8.78 4.55 -18.89
N ASP A 206 -7.52 4.59 -18.46
CA ASP A 206 -7.00 3.65 -17.46
C ASP A 206 -7.27 4.09 -16.02
N THR A 207 -7.43 5.39 -15.79
CA THR A 207 -7.46 6.01 -14.46
C THR A 207 -8.74 6.80 -14.22
N VAL A 208 -8.97 7.14 -12.95
CA VAL A 208 -10.00 8.09 -12.53
C VAL A 208 -9.35 9.29 -11.82
N PRO A 209 -9.92 10.50 -11.90
CA PRO A 209 -9.37 11.67 -11.21
C PRO A 209 -9.36 11.51 -9.69
N GLY A 210 -8.35 12.09 -9.03
CA GLY A 210 -8.25 12.17 -7.57
C GLY A 210 -7.64 10.95 -6.90
N VAL A 211 -7.06 10.03 -7.68
CA VAL A 211 -6.29 8.87 -7.22
C VAL A 211 -4.89 8.95 -7.85
N HIS A 212 -3.85 8.74 -7.07
CA HIS A 212 -2.46 8.64 -7.52
C HIS A 212 -2.15 7.18 -7.88
N TYR A 213 -1.56 6.97 -9.07
CA TYR A 213 -1.28 5.61 -9.56
C TYR A 213 0.21 5.37 -9.70
N THR A 214 0.70 4.26 -9.15
CA THR A 214 2.05 3.76 -9.41
C THR A 214 1.97 2.32 -9.92
N VAL A 215 2.65 2.03 -11.02
CA VAL A 215 2.80 0.67 -11.56
C VAL A 215 4.26 0.28 -11.47
N ILE A 216 4.54 -0.85 -10.82
CA ILE A 216 5.89 -1.41 -10.69
C ILE A 216 5.94 -2.69 -11.52
N ALA A 217 6.77 -2.69 -12.57
CA ALA A 217 6.89 -3.79 -13.53
C ALA A 217 8.32 -4.33 -13.59
N THR A 218 8.47 -5.57 -14.01
CA THR A 218 9.75 -6.18 -14.35
C THR A 218 9.79 -6.61 -15.82
N ARG A 219 10.94 -6.45 -16.48
CA ARG A 219 11.12 -6.95 -17.84
C ARG A 219 11.19 -8.47 -17.92
N TYR A 220 11.35 -9.14 -16.77
CA TYR A 220 11.45 -10.59 -16.66
C TYR A 220 10.09 -11.23 -16.32
N ASP A 221 9.01 -10.48 -16.45
CA ASP A 221 7.66 -11.00 -16.24
C ASP A 221 7.30 -12.02 -17.31
N GLU A 222 7.09 -13.26 -16.90
CA GLU A 222 6.71 -14.38 -17.78
C GLU A 222 5.20 -14.67 -17.72
N VAL A 223 4.48 -14.03 -16.77
CA VAL A 223 3.04 -14.15 -16.59
C VAL A 223 2.31 -13.08 -17.40
N VAL A 224 2.65 -11.82 -17.18
CA VAL A 224 2.02 -10.68 -17.88
C VAL A 224 2.93 -10.22 -19.02
N THR A 225 2.70 -10.75 -20.20
CA THR A 225 3.54 -10.52 -21.37
C THR A 225 2.76 -9.87 -22.52
N PRO A 226 3.36 -8.87 -23.19
CA PRO A 226 4.62 -8.19 -22.85
C PRO A 226 4.48 -7.36 -21.56
N TYR A 227 5.54 -7.23 -20.78
CA TYR A 227 5.50 -6.50 -19.49
C TYR A 227 4.96 -5.06 -19.64
N THR A 228 5.10 -4.46 -20.81
CA THR A 228 4.56 -3.12 -21.10
C THR A 228 3.04 -3.04 -21.07
N SER A 229 2.32 -4.18 -21.15
CA SER A 229 0.86 -4.24 -21.00
C SER A 229 0.40 -3.97 -19.56
N GLN A 230 1.35 -3.96 -18.61
CA GLN A 230 1.10 -3.59 -17.22
C GLN A 230 0.92 -2.08 -17.04
N PHE A 231 1.55 -1.26 -17.87
CA PHE A 231 1.62 0.19 -17.72
C PHE A 231 0.27 0.86 -17.96
N LEU A 232 -0.01 1.87 -17.15
CA LEU A 232 -1.20 2.71 -17.27
C LEU A 232 -0.88 4.02 -17.99
N SER A 233 -1.91 4.64 -18.55
CA SER A 233 -1.87 5.96 -19.17
C SER A 233 -2.77 6.91 -18.39
N GLY A 234 -2.27 8.10 -18.06
CA GLY A 234 -3.02 9.12 -17.33
C GLY A 234 -2.12 10.21 -16.76
N SER A 235 -2.71 11.28 -16.23
CA SER A 235 -1.97 12.43 -15.72
C SER A 235 -1.26 12.15 -14.39
N ASP A 236 -1.86 11.30 -13.55
CA ASP A 236 -1.36 10.95 -12.21
C ASP A 236 -0.85 9.51 -12.18
N VAL A 237 -0.09 9.12 -13.22
CA VAL A 237 0.47 7.77 -13.36
C VAL A 237 1.98 7.81 -13.33
N HIS A 238 2.57 7.01 -12.44
CA HIS A 238 4.00 6.73 -12.38
C HIS A 238 4.26 5.27 -12.76
N ASN A 239 4.79 5.02 -13.95
CA ASN A 239 5.17 3.69 -14.40
C ASN A 239 6.65 3.44 -14.14
N VAL A 240 6.97 2.44 -13.34
CA VAL A 240 8.30 2.05 -12.91
C VAL A 240 8.69 0.72 -13.53
N LEU A 241 9.84 0.68 -14.22
CA LEU A 241 10.49 -0.57 -14.58
C LEU A 241 11.64 -0.81 -13.63
N ILE A 242 11.57 -1.88 -12.83
CA ILE A 242 12.51 -2.14 -11.73
C ILE A 242 13.97 -2.18 -12.21
N GLN A 243 14.24 -2.65 -13.43
CA GLN A 243 15.59 -2.71 -13.99
C GLN A 243 16.16 -1.34 -14.41
N ASN A 244 15.34 -0.30 -14.43
CA ASN A 244 15.82 1.09 -14.59
C ASN A 244 16.38 1.62 -13.26
N LEU A 245 15.96 1.06 -12.13
CA LEU A 245 16.41 1.41 -10.77
C LEU A 245 17.59 0.53 -10.35
N CYS A 246 17.51 -0.76 -10.66
CA CYS A 246 18.56 -1.74 -10.41
C CYS A 246 18.69 -2.70 -11.61
N SER A 247 19.68 -2.47 -12.45
CA SER A 247 19.87 -3.24 -13.71
C SER A 247 20.21 -4.71 -13.49
N VAL A 248 20.65 -5.10 -12.30
CA VAL A 248 20.99 -6.49 -11.93
C VAL A 248 19.85 -7.21 -11.21
N ASP A 249 18.73 -6.54 -11.03
CA ASP A 249 17.53 -7.16 -10.50
C ASP A 249 16.96 -8.14 -11.54
N LEU A 250 16.72 -9.38 -11.12
CA LEU A 250 16.21 -10.46 -11.94
C LEU A 250 14.86 -10.98 -11.46
N SER A 251 14.21 -10.25 -10.54
CA SER A 251 12.90 -10.63 -10.03
C SER A 251 11.91 -10.76 -11.18
N GLU A 252 11.28 -11.91 -11.25
CA GLU A 252 10.20 -12.23 -12.18
C GLU A 252 8.84 -11.87 -11.54
N HIS A 253 7.74 -12.25 -12.18
CA HIS A 253 6.39 -11.85 -11.78
C HIS A 253 6.06 -12.10 -10.31
N ALA A 254 6.27 -13.33 -9.84
CA ALA A 254 5.92 -13.72 -8.49
C ALA A 254 6.86 -13.07 -7.46
N LEU A 255 8.17 -13.16 -7.67
CA LEU A 255 9.16 -12.63 -6.74
C LEU A 255 9.06 -11.11 -6.59
N LEU A 256 8.70 -10.38 -7.66
CA LEU A 256 8.50 -8.94 -7.62
C LEU A 256 7.47 -8.53 -6.55
N GLY A 257 6.35 -9.26 -6.47
CA GLY A 257 5.29 -8.98 -5.49
C GLY A 257 5.52 -9.64 -4.13
N LEU A 258 6.23 -10.77 -4.07
CA LEU A 258 6.35 -11.57 -2.85
C LEU A 258 7.54 -11.17 -1.97
N THR A 259 8.68 -10.82 -2.57
CA THR A 259 9.94 -10.71 -1.81
C THR A 259 10.86 -9.56 -2.24
N ASP A 260 10.59 -8.89 -3.35
CA ASP A 260 11.49 -7.89 -3.91
C ASP A 260 11.52 -6.61 -3.08
N ARG A 261 12.64 -6.38 -2.41
CA ARG A 261 12.83 -5.21 -1.54
C ARG A 261 12.99 -3.91 -2.30
N ILE A 262 13.42 -3.93 -3.56
CA ILE A 262 13.52 -2.74 -4.41
C ILE A 262 12.10 -2.32 -4.82
N ALA A 263 11.25 -3.27 -5.17
CA ALA A 263 9.83 -3.00 -5.40
C ALA A 263 9.12 -2.50 -4.13
N PHE A 264 9.42 -3.07 -2.96
CA PHE A 264 8.86 -2.61 -1.69
C PHE A 264 9.29 -1.19 -1.33
N HIS A 265 10.52 -0.80 -1.67
CA HIS A 265 10.99 0.57 -1.50
C HIS A 265 10.21 1.55 -2.40
N GLU A 266 9.92 1.16 -3.64
CA GLU A 266 9.05 1.96 -4.53
C GLU A 266 7.61 2.03 -4.03
N VAL A 267 7.08 0.96 -3.44
CA VAL A 267 5.78 1.00 -2.75
C VAL A 267 5.80 2.05 -1.64
N ALA A 268 6.81 2.04 -0.77
CA ALA A 268 6.93 3.02 0.31
C ALA A 268 7.07 4.45 -0.21
N ASN A 269 7.84 4.68 -1.27
CA ASN A 269 7.95 5.98 -1.93
C ASN A 269 6.61 6.47 -2.52
N ALA A 270 5.80 5.56 -3.08
CA ALA A 270 4.49 5.89 -3.62
C ALA A 270 3.48 6.25 -2.54
N LEU A 271 3.55 5.58 -1.38
CA LEU A 271 2.67 5.82 -0.23
C LEU A 271 3.04 7.09 0.56
N ASP A 272 4.30 7.52 0.51
CA ASP A 272 4.77 8.74 1.17
C ASP A 272 5.71 9.53 0.23
N PRO A 273 5.15 10.18 -0.80
CA PRO A 273 5.94 10.90 -1.79
C PRO A 273 6.68 12.12 -1.22
N ALA A 274 6.24 12.65 -0.06
CA ALA A 274 6.89 13.78 0.59
C ALA A 274 8.26 13.39 1.20
N HIS A 275 8.42 12.13 1.58
CA HIS A 275 9.66 11.59 2.15
C HIS A 275 10.34 10.54 1.24
N ALA A 276 9.93 10.50 -0.03
CA ALA A 276 10.48 9.56 -1.00
C ALA A 276 12.01 9.72 -1.14
N THR A 277 12.70 8.60 -1.24
CA THR A 277 14.15 8.54 -1.42
C THR A 277 14.52 7.81 -2.71
N THR A 278 15.71 8.09 -3.23
CA THR A 278 16.14 7.46 -4.49
C THR A 278 16.26 5.95 -4.34
N THR A 279 15.50 5.22 -5.16
CA THR A 279 15.58 3.76 -5.23
C THR A 279 16.73 3.31 -6.14
N ASN A 280 17.49 2.35 -5.69
CA ASN A 280 18.60 1.72 -6.42
C ASN A 280 18.85 0.30 -5.88
N CYS A 281 19.86 -0.41 -6.39
CA CYS A 281 20.17 -1.78 -5.95
C CYS A 281 20.45 -1.90 -4.44
N LEU A 282 20.90 -0.85 -3.77
CA LEU A 282 21.15 -0.87 -2.32
C LEU A 282 19.85 -0.80 -1.50
N SER A 283 18.74 -0.36 -2.11
CA SER A 283 17.43 -0.34 -1.48
C SER A 283 16.92 -1.73 -1.09
N ALA A 284 17.50 -2.80 -1.68
CA ALA A 284 17.25 -4.17 -1.25
C ALA A 284 17.73 -4.47 0.20
N LEU A 285 18.58 -3.62 0.76
CA LEU A 285 19.15 -3.78 2.11
C LEU A 285 18.41 -2.96 3.18
N SER A 286 17.40 -2.18 2.79
CA SER A 286 16.65 -1.25 3.66
C SER A 286 15.37 -1.83 4.23
#